data_9b689509aa8b270869371cd1d7bb85f0
#
_entry.id   9b689509aa8b270869371cd1d7bb85f0
#
_cell.length_a   1.000
_cell.length_b   1.000
_cell.length_c   1.000
_cell.angle_alpha   90.00
_cell.angle_beta   90.00
_cell.angle_gamma   90.00
#
_symmetry.space_group_name_H-M   'P 1'
#
loop_
_entity.id
_entity.type
_entity.pdbx_description
1 polymer ?
#
loop_
_entity_poly.entity_id
_entity_poly.type
_entity_poly.pdbx_seq_one_letter_code
_entity_poly.pdbx_strand_id
1 'polypeptide(L)' 'MTQVPTQVKGDKTRQALTELSYLLEQHPEKSRQTLLQEVEIKFDLTPNECAFLNQNFKK' A
#
# COMPACT_ATOMS: atom_id res chain seq x y z
N MET A 1 8.54 -23.67 6.31
CA MET A 1 8.42 -23.43 5.94
C MET A 1 8.28 -22.99 5.04
N THR A 2 7.92 -22.94 4.48
CA THR A 2 7.98 -22.65 3.53
C THR A 2 7.15 -21.83 3.10
N GLN A 3 7.18 -20.91 2.87
CA GLN A 3 6.45 -20.07 2.55
C GLN A 3 6.16 -20.05 1.25
N VAL A 4 5.22 -19.80 0.85
CA VAL A 4 4.81 -19.78 -0.38
C VAL A 4 5.03 -18.48 -1.01
N PRO A 5 5.85 -18.37 -1.91
CA PRO A 5 6.24 -17.13 -2.50
C PRO A 5 5.08 -16.43 -3.20
N THR A 6 4.18 -17.18 -3.72
CA THR A 6 3.11 -16.59 -4.43
C THR A 6 2.23 -15.73 -3.60
N GLN A 7 2.17 -16.03 -2.34
CA GLN A 7 1.38 -15.27 -1.52
C GLN A 7 1.93 -13.99 -1.17
N VAL A 8 3.19 -13.81 -1.29
CA VAL A 8 3.85 -12.63 -0.89
C VAL A 8 3.32 -11.40 -1.59
N LYS A 9 3.07 -11.50 -2.90
CA LYS A 9 2.63 -10.40 -3.63
C LYS A 9 1.29 -9.90 -3.17
N GLY A 10 0.35 -10.78 -3.02
CA GLY A 10 -0.96 -10.40 -2.60
C GLY A 10 -0.99 -9.87 -1.20
N ASP A 11 -0.20 -10.47 -0.33
CA ASP A 11 -0.12 -10.03 1.03
C ASP A 11 0.45 -8.66 1.13
N LYS A 12 1.49 -8.39 0.41
CA LYS A 12 2.15 -7.11 0.45
C LYS A 12 1.18 -6.00 0.03
N THR A 13 0.45 -6.20 -1.03
CA THR A 13 -0.48 -5.22 -1.52
C THR A 13 -1.62 -5.00 -0.53
N ARG A 14 -2.10 -6.08 0.06
CA ARG A 14 -3.14 -5.98 1.03
C ARG A 14 -2.70 -5.21 2.24
N GLN A 15 -1.51 -5.48 2.75
CA GLN A 15 -0.99 -4.79 3.89
C GLN A 15 -0.77 -3.32 3.56
N ALA A 16 -0.31 -3.03 2.35
CA ALA A 16 -0.09 -1.66 1.94
C ALA A 16 -1.41 -0.90 1.89
N LEU A 17 -2.45 -1.55 1.40
CA LEU A 17 -3.75 -0.93 1.32
C LEU A 17 -4.28 -0.61 2.72
N THR A 18 -4.11 -1.54 3.64
CA THR A 18 -4.53 -1.33 5.02
C THR A 18 -3.76 -0.19 5.65
N GLU A 19 -2.48 -0.15 5.40
CA GLU A 19 -1.64 0.89 5.95
C GLU A 19 -2.04 2.25 5.39
N LEU A 20 -2.33 2.31 4.11
CA LEU A 20 -2.72 3.55 3.47
C LEU A 20 -4.02 4.07 4.08
N SER A 21 -4.97 3.18 4.31
CA SER A 21 -6.21 3.54 4.94
C SER A 21 -5.97 4.12 6.32
N TYR A 22 -5.15 3.45 7.07
CA TYR A 22 -4.83 3.87 8.41
C TYR A 22 -4.17 5.25 8.40
N LEU A 23 -3.22 5.46 7.51
CA LEU A 23 -2.53 6.73 7.44
C LEU A 23 -3.47 7.86 7.03
N LEU A 24 -4.39 7.57 6.16
CA LEU A 24 -5.33 8.59 5.75
C LEU A 24 -6.22 9.01 6.92
N GLU A 25 -6.52 8.10 7.79
CA GLU A 25 -7.31 8.43 8.95
C GLU A 25 -6.50 9.17 10.00
N GLN A 26 -5.25 8.80 10.15
CA GLN A 26 -4.40 9.42 11.14
C GLN A 26 -3.86 10.77 10.71
N HIS A 27 -3.72 10.97 9.42
CA HIS A 27 -3.15 12.19 8.90
C HIS A 27 -4.01 12.80 7.79
N PRO A 28 -5.18 13.28 8.15
CA PRO A 28 -6.07 13.84 7.14
C PRO A 28 -5.51 15.10 6.51
N GLU A 29 -4.51 15.71 7.14
CA GLU A 29 -3.92 16.90 6.60
C GLU A 29 -2.97 16.60 5.45
N LYS A 30 -2.55 15.35 5.30
CA LYS A 30 -1.62 15.00 4.22
C LYS A 30 -2.39 14.56 2.99
N SER A 31 -1.82 14.80 1.84
CA SER A 31 -2.48 14.41 0.62
C SER A 31 -2.35 12.90 0.44
N ARG A 32 -3.29 12.32 -0.26
CA ARG A 32 -3.29 10.91 -0.54
C ARG A 32 -2.01 10.50 -1.25
N GLN A 33 -1.56 11.33 -2.18
CA GLN A 33 -0.38 11.04 -2.91
C GLN A 33 0.85 10.97 -2.03
N THR A 34 0.95 11.85 -1.06
CA THR A 34 2.05 11.84 -0.12
C THR A 34 2.05 10.54 0.68
N LEU A 35 0.89 10.14 1.16
CA LEU A 35 0.79 8.94 1.95
C LEU A 35 1.05 7.69 1.10
N LEU A 36 0.63 7.75 -0.14
CA LEU A 36 0.85 6.65 -1.05
C LEU A 36 2.36 6.45 -1.26
N GLN A 37 3.09 7.55 -1.39
CA GLN A 37 4.52 7.46 -1.55
C GLN A 37 5.18 6.87 -0.31
N GLU A 38 4.70 7.25 0.85
CA GLU A 38 5.25 6.73 2.09
C GLU A 38 5.03 5.21 2.17
N VAL A 39 3.86 4.77 1.77
CA VAL A 39 3.55 3.36 1.79
C VAL A 39 4.40 2.63 0.76
N GLU A 40 4.60 3.24 -0.39
CA GLU A 40 5.40 2.66 -1.43
C GLU A 40 6.82 2.39 -0.94
N ILE A 41 7.39 3.34 -0.25
CA ILE A 41 8.72 3.19 0.27
C ILE A 41 8.76 2.18 1.41
N LYS A 42 7.80 2.26 2.28
CA LYS A 42 7.76 1.38 3.42
C LYS A 42 7.65 -0.08 3.03
N PHE A 43 6.84 -0.37 2.02
CA PHE A 43 6.63 -1.74 1.59
C PHE A 43 7.42 -2.10 0.34
N ASP A 44 8.23 -1.17 -0.13
CA ASP A 44 9.06 -1.41 -1.31
C ASP A 44 8.19 -1.87 -2.49
N LEU A 45 7.19 -1.10 -2.78
CA LEU A 45 6.27 -1.46 -3.84
C LEU A 45 6.83 -1.10 -5.21
N THR A 46 6.52 -1.92 -6.18
CA THR A 46 6.92 -1.60 -7.54
C THR A 46 5.92 -0.60 -8.10
N PRO A 47 6.23 0.05 -9.22
CA PRO A 47 5.29 0.99 -9.81
C PRO A 47 3.95 0.35 -10.13
N ASN A 48 3.96 -0.90 -10.55
CA ASN A 48 2.73 -1.60 -10.86
C ASN A 48 1.90 -1.82 -9.60
N GLU A 49 2.54 -2.18 -8.53
CA GLU A 49 1.84 -2.39 -7.26
C GLU A 49 1.29 -1.08 -6.74
N CYS A 50 2.05 -0.01 -6.92
CA CYS A 50 1.61 1.28 -6.47
C CYS A 50 0.39 1.74 -7.26
N ALA A 51 0.40 1.49 -8.56
CA ALA A 51 -0.71 1.85 -9.41
C ALA A 51 -1.96 1.05 -9.03
N PHE A 52 -1.76 -0.22 -8.75
CA PHE A 52 -2.85 -1.08 -8.36
C PHE A 52 -3.45 -0.59 -7.05
N LEU A 53 -2.61 -0.22 -6.13
CA LEU A 53 -3.04 0.28 -4.85
C LEU A 53 -3.85 1.55 -5.03
N ASN A 54 -3.34 2.47 -5.82
CA ASN A 54 -3.99 3.72 -6.04
C ASN A 54 -5.35 3.54 -6.73
N GLN A 55 -5.43 2.59 -7.62
CA GLN A 55 -6.63 2.32 -8.34
C GLN A 55 -7.70 1.67 -7.48
N ASN A 56 -7.29 0.82 -6.57
CA ASN A 56 -8.23 0.11 -5.73
C ASN A 56 -8.62 0.86 -4.48
N PHE A 57 -7.91 1.89 -4.13
CA PHE A 57 -8.23 2.62 -2.94
C PHE A 57 -9.12 3.80 -3.29
N LYS A 58 -10.33 3.78 -2.85
CA LYS A 58 -11.22 4.81 -3.13
C LYS A 58 -11.63 5.52 -1.93
N LYS A 59 -11.01 6.52 -1.57
CA LYS A 59 -11.41 7.19 -0.39
C LYS A 59 -11.34 8.70 -0.52
#